data_31d2e957169341ca4454e05ee037e067
#
_entry.id   31d2e957169341ca4454e05ee037e067
#
_cell.length_a   1.000
_cell.length_b   1.000
_cell.length_c   1.000
_cell.angle_alpha   90.00
_cell.angle_beta   90.00
_cell.angle_gamma   90.00
#
_symmetry.space_group_name_H-M   'P 1'
#
loop_
_entity.id
_entity.type
_entity.pdbx_description
1 polymer ?
#
loop_
_entity_poly.entity_id
_entity_poly.type
_entity_poly.pdbx_seq_one_letter_code
_entity_poly.pdbx_strand_id
1 'polypeptide(L)'
;MTELGTTCVQGGYHPGDAEPRQIPIYQSTTWKYDTSEHMGKLFDLEESGYFYSRLQNPTCDLVAAKIAEMEGGAAAMLTSSGMAANFLAIFNVAGMGDHVVASSAIYGGTYNLLAHTMGRMG
;
A
#
# COMPACT_ATOMS: atom_id res chain seq x y z
N MET A 1 -15.18 18.31 -5.78
CA MET A 1 -14.80 16.91 -6.07
C MET A 1 -14.33 16.87 -7.52
N THR A 2 -13.13 16.36 -7.75
CA THR A 2 -12.59 16.18 -9.09
C THR A 2 -13.37 15.06 -9.79
N GLU A 3 -13.66 15.20 -11.09
CA GLU A 3 -14.30 14.13 -11.86
C GLU A 3 -13.43 12.88 -11.84
N LEU A 4 -14.01 11.70 -11.64
CA LEU A 4 -13.28 10.43 -11.54
C LEU A 4 -12.33 10.20 -12.72
N GLY A 5 -12.74 10.54 -13.95
CA GLY A 5 -11.88 10.43 -15.12
C GLY A 5 -10.62 11.31 -15.03
N THR A 6 -10.73 12.50 -14.45
CA THR A 6 -9.58 13.37 -14.21
C THR A 6 -8.66 12.80 -13.13
N THR A 7 -9.22 12.29 -12.04
CA THR A 7 -8.45 11.63 -10.97
C THR A 7 -7.70 10.41 -11.50
N CYS A 8 -8.32 9.58 -12.35
CA CYS A 8 -7.65 8.43 -12.97
C CYS A 8 -6.39 8.83 -13.75
N VAL A 9 -6.39 9.98 -14.39
CA VAL A 9 -5.25 10.45 -15.20
C VAL A 9 -4.24 11.25 -14.35
N GLN A 10 -4.71 12.16 -13.51
CA GLN A 10 -3.88 13.18 -12.85
C GLN A 10 -3.71 12.96 -11.35
N GLY A 11 -4.54 12.12 -10.71
CA GLY A 11 -4.51 11.91 -9.26
C GLY A 11 -3.24 11.25 -8.76
N GLY A 12 -2.94 11.47 -7.50
CA GLY A 12 -1.83 10.82 -6.78
C GLY A 12 -0.43 11.38 -7.05
N TYR A 13 -0.22 12.17 -8.13
CA TYR A 13 1.09 12.74 -8.46
C TYR A 13 0.97 14.21 -8.83
N HIS A 14 1.75 15.02 -8.15
CA HIS A 14 1.84 16.46 -8.39
C HIS A 14 3.30 16.84 -8.69
N PRO A 15 3.71 16.85 -9.98
CA PRO A 15 5.08 17.18 -10.34
C PRO A 15 5.41 18.62 -9.98
N GLY A 16 6.61 18.83 -9.45
CA GLY A 16 7.21 20.15 -9.26
C GLY A 16 7.76 20.75 -10.55
N ASP A 17 8.43 21.90 -10.42
CA ASP A 17 9.08 22.54 -11.57
C ASP A 17 10.22 21.65 -12.11
N ALA A 18 10.28 21.52 -13.43
CA ALA A 18 11.23 20.66 -14.15
C ALA A 18 11.14 19.14 -13.84
N GLU A 19 10.13 18.68 -13.11
CA GLU A 19 9.87 17.26 -12.93
C GLU A 19 9.06 16.66 -14.09
N PRO A 20 9.21 15.34 -14.36
CA PRO A 20 8.43 14.67 -15.39
C PRO A 20 6.92 14.75 -15.08
N ARG A 21 6.09 14.91 -16.10
CA ARG A 21 4.62 14.87 -15.92
C ARG A 21 4.11 13.51 -15.45
N GLN A 22 4.83 12.45 -15.77
CA GLN A 22 4.56 11.10 -15.31
C GLN A 22 5.71 10.65 -14.41
N ILE A 23 5.39 10.02 -13.30
CA ILE A 23 6.43 9.50 -12.42
C ILE A 23 7.26 8.44 -13.15
N PRO A 24 8.59 8.49 -13.06
CA PRO A 24 9.46 7.41 -13.53
C PRO A 24 9.18 6.09 -12.81
N ILE A 25 9.42 4.97 -13.48
CA ILE A 25 9.39 3.65 -12.83
C ILE A 25 10.71 3.46 -12.08
N TYR A 26 10.64 3.44 -10.76
CA TYR A 26 11.81 3.24 -9.89
C TYR A 26 12.08 1.75 -9.66
N GLN A 27 12.96 1.17 -10.46
CA GLN A 27 13.41 -0.22 -10.35
C GLN A 27 14.69 -0.30 -9.50
N SER A 28 14.64 0.21 -8.29
CA SER A 28 15.78 0.16 -7.36
C SER A 28 15.36 -0.48 -6.05
N THR A 29 16.26 -1.26 -5.45
CA THR A 29 16.05 -1.85 -4.12
C THR A 29 16.41 -0.86 -3.02
N THR A 30 17.46 -0.07 -3.22
CA THR A 30 18.03 0.85 -2.23
C THR A 30 18.27 2.22 -2.84
N TRP A 31 18.43 3.21 -1.96
CA TRP A 31 18.75 4.59 -2.32
C TRP A 31 20.07 5.00 -1.71
N LYS A 32 20.72 6.00 -2.32
CA LYS A 32 21.92 6.63 -1.79
C LYS A 32 21.56 7.57 -0.64
N TYR A 33 22.37 7.58 0.38
CA TYR A 33 22.33 8.55 1.49
C TYR A 33 23.62 9.37 1.48
N ASP A 34 23.56 10.57 2.06
CA ASP A 34 24.74 11.41 2.18
C ASP A 34 25.55 11.09 3.45
N THR A 35 24.88 10.73 4.54
CA THR A 35 25.52 10.38 5.82
C THR A 35 24.89 9.14 6.46
N SER A 36 25.64 8.46 7.32
CA SER A 36 25.13 7.33 8.12
C SER A 36 24.10 7.75 9.15
N GLU A 37 24.22 8.99 9.69
CA GLU A 37 23.24 9.56 10.61
C GLU A 37 21.86 9.71 9.93
N HIS A 38 21.84 10.26 8.72
CA HIS A 38 20.59 10.38 7.94
C HIS A 38 19.98 9.00 7.66
N MET A 39 20.79 8.01 7.27
CA MET A 39 20.32 6.65 7.08
C MET A 39 19.72 6.09 8.38
N GLY A 40 20.36 6.30 9.54
CA GLY A 40 19.84 5.87 10.84
C GLY A 40 18.44 6.42 11.10
N LYS A 41 18.24 7.72 10.92
CA LYS A 41 16.94 8.38 11.12
C LYS A 41 15.84 7.87 10.18
N LEU A 42 16.17 7.54 8.92
CA LEU A 42 15.21 6.91 8.00
C LEU A 42 14.80 5.52 8.48
N PHE A 43 15.76 4.72 9.00
CA PHE A 43 15.48 3.39 9.56
C PHE A 43 14.66 3.45 10.85
N ASP A 44 14.92 4.45 11.68
CA ASP A 44 14.21 4.67 12.94
C ASP A 44 12.86 5.39 12.73
N LEU A 45 12.52 5.73 11.48
CA LEU A 45 11.30 6.44 11.07
C LEU A 45 11.18 7.84 11.70
N GLU A 46 12.30 8.44 12.06
CA GLU A 46 12.37 9.83 12.56
C GLU A 46 12.30 10.85 11.42
N GLU A 47 12.74 10.46 10.24
CA GLU A 47 12.65 11.26 9.01
C GLU A 47 11.94 10.46 7.90
N SER A 48 11.22 11.17 7.03
CA SER A 48 10.57 10.56 5.87
C SER A 48 11.53 10.53 4.69
N GLY A 49 11.55 9.41 3.97
CA GLY A 49 12.35 9.27 2.76
C GLY A 49 12.47 7.84 2.28
N TYR A 50 12.91 7.67 1.04
CA TYR A 50 13.08 6.35 0.45
C TYR A 50 14.46 5.80 0.81
N PHE A 51 14.51 4.57 1.30
CA PHE A 51 15.75 3.88 1.60
C PHE A 51 15.74 2.40 1.18
N TYR A 52 14.59 1.76 1.15
CA TYR A 52 14.47 0.36 0.76
C TYR A 52 13.08 0.05 0.17
N SER A 53 13.02 -0.52 -1.04
CA SER A 53 11.79 -0.72 -1.81
C SER A 53 10.75 -1.65 -1.15
N ARG A 54 11.16 -2.57 -0.26
CA ARG A 54 10.22 -3.39 0.49
C ARG A 54 9.35 -2.56 1.43
N LEU A 55 9.87 -1.44 1.92
CA LEU A 55 9.16 -0.54 2.83
C LEU A 55 8.46 0.57 2.06
N GLN A 56 9.16 1.23 1.15
CA GLN A 56 8.63 2.35 0.37
C GLN A 56 9.28 2.41 -1.02
N ASN A 57 8.49 2.72 -2.03
CA ASN A 57 8.97 2.95 -3.39
C ASN A 57 8.10 4.03 -4.05
N PRO A 58 8.71 5.07 -4.66
CA PRO A 58 7.95 6.18 -5.24
C PRO A 58 6.87 5.76 -6.23
N THR A 59 7.13 4.74 -7.04
CA THR A 59 6.14 4.24 -8.01
C THR A 59 4.96 3.56 -7.32
N CYS A 60 5.21 2.75 -6.29
CA CYS A 60 4.15 2.09 -5.51
C CYS A 60 3.34 3.10 -4.71
N ASP A 61 4.00 4.06 -4.10
CA ASP A 61 3.35 5.09 -3.27
C ASP A 61 2.43 5.98 -4.12
N LEU A 62 2.85 6.33 -5.34
CA LEU A 62 2.02 7.06 -6.27
C LEU A 62 0.75 6.29 -6.64
N VAL A 63 0.87 5.00 -6.98
CA VAL A 63 -0.29 4.17 -7.32
C VAL A 63 -1.21 4.05 -6.11
N ALA A 64 -0.67 3.84 -4.92
CA ALA A 64 -1.43 3.79 -3.68
C ALA A 64 -2.18 5.11 -3.43
N ALA A 65 -1.49 6.26 -3.55
CA ALA A 65 -2.11 7.58 -3.39
C ALA A 65 -3.24 7.82 -4.40
N LYS A 66 -3.04 7.43 -5.66
CA LYS A 66 -4.08 7.53 -6.70
C LYS A 66 -5.31 6.70 -6.37
N ILE A 67 -5.12 5.45 -5.92
CA ILE A 67 -6.24 4.56 -5.52
C ILE A 67 -6.97 5.16 -4.31
N ALA A 68 -6.24 5.64 -3.30
CA ALA A 68 -6.84 6.29 -2.15
C ALA A 68 -7.70 7.50 -2.56
N GLU A 69 -7.21 8.34 -3.47
CA GLU A 69 -7.96 9.50 -3.98
C GLU A 69 -9.22 9.08 -4.75
N MET A 70 -9.13 8.04 -5.60
CA MET A 70 -10.26 7.52 -6.37
C MET A 70 -11.36 6.92 -5.48
N GLU A 71 -10.96 6.25 -4.40
CA GLU A 71 -11.86 5.59 -3.45
C GLU A 71 -12.34 6.53 -2.32
N GLY A 72 -11.81 7.76 -2.25
CA GLY A 72 -12.08 8.68 -1.15
C GLY A 72 -11.53 8.20 0.19
N GLY A 73 -10.52 7.34 0.16
CA GLY A 73 -9.85 6.78 1.32
C GLY A 73 -8.76 7.69 1.89
N ALA A 74 -8.41 7.50 3.15
CA ALA A 74 -7.33 8.24 3.80
C ALA A 74 -5.94 7.83 3.28
N ALA A 75 -5.76 6.55 2.95
CA ALA A 75 -4.54 5.97 2.40
C ALA A 75 -4.83 4.63 1.74
N ALA A 76 -3.89 4.13 0.94
CA ALA A 76 -3.90 2.78 0.41
C ALA A 76 -2.50 2.16 0.49
N MET A 77 -2.44 0.85 0.46
CA MET A 77 -1.20 0.09 0.42
C MET A 77 -1.30 -0.98 -0.68
N LEU A 78 -0.24 -1.12 -1.46
CA LEU A 78 -0.17 -2.15 -2.48
C LEU A 78 0.34 -3.47 -1.88
N THR A 79 -0.22 -4.58 -2.36
CA THR A 79 0.19 -5.93 -2.01
C THR A 79 0.51 -6.73 -3.25
N SER A 80 1.18 -7.86 -3.09
CA SER A 80 1.56 -8.75 -4.21
C SER A 80 0.39 -9.49 -4.86
N SER A 81 -0.78 -9.51 -4.21
CA SER A 81 -2.01 -10.13 -4.74
C SER A 81 -3.25 -9.65 -4.00
N GLY A 82 -4.43 -9.78 -4.62
CA GLY A 82 -5.70 -9.52 -3.95
C GLY A 82 -5.91 -10.42 -2.72
N MET A 83 -5.39 -11.64 -2.74
CA MET A 83 -5.47 -12.55 -1.59
C MET A 83 -4.60 -12.06 -0.42
N ALA A 84 -3.40 -11.51 -0.70
CA ALA A 84 -2.58 -10.85 0.31
C ALA A 84 -3.29 -9.62 0.88
N ALA A 85 -3.97 -8.83 0.04
CA ALA A 85 -4.78 -7.70 0.51
C ALA A 85 -5.88 -8.14 1.47
N ASN A 86 -6.67 -9.17 1.11
CA ASN A 86 -7.72 -9.71 1.97
C ASN A 86 -7.17 -10.24 3.30
N PHE A 87 -6.06 -11.00 3.24
CA PHE A 87 -5.42 -11.52 4.45
C PHE A 87 -4.95 -10.41 5.37
N LEU A 88 -4.19 -9.45 4.85
CA LEU A 88 -3.62 -8.37 5.63
C LEU A 88 -4.69 -7.44 6.20
N ALA A 89 -5.76 -7.13 5.44
CA ALA A 89 -6.85 -6.30 5.90
C ALA A 89 -7.56 -6.93 7.13
N ILE A 90 -7.81 -8.23 7.09
CA ILE A 90 -8.48 -8.95 8.19
C ILE A 90 -7.51 -9.13 9.36
N PHE A 91 -6.29 -9.60 9.09
CA PHE A 91 -5.28 -9.87 10.11
C PHE A 91 -4.84 -8.61 10.89
N ASN A 92 -4.97 -7.43 10.27
CA ASN A 92 -4.67 -6.15 10.93
C ASN A 92 -5.70 -5.78 12.01
N VAL A 93 -6.93 -6.25 11.91
CA VAL A 93 -8.04 -5.87 12.81
C VAL A 93 -8.57 -7.02 13.65
N ALA A 94 -8.22 -8.26 13.34
CA ALA A 94 -8.65 -9.45 14.05
C ALA A 94 -7.45 -10.36 14.35
N GLY A 95 -7.35 -10.83 15.58
CA GLY A 95 -6.32 -11.74 16.06
C GLY A 95 -6.87 -13.09 16.50
N MET A 96 -6.00 -13.89 17.13
CA MET A 96 -6.39 -15.18 17.68
C MET A 96 -7.52 -15.02 18.72
N GLY A 97 -8.59 -15.77 18.57
CA GLY A 97 -9.76 -15.73 19.44
C GLY A 97 -10.84 -14.74 19.02
N ASP A 98 -10.56 -13.87 18.05
CA ASP A 98 -11.55 -12.96 17.51
C ASP A 98 -12.52 -13.64 16.54
N HIS A 99 -13.67 -13.03 16.30
CA HIS A 99 -14.67 -13.54 15.38
C HIS A 99 -14.82 -12.66 14.14
N VAL A 100 -14.88 -13.30 12.97
CA VAL A 100 -15.13 -12.64 11.68
C VAL A 100 -16.48 -13.10 11.14
N VAL A 101 -17.34 -12.16 10.81
CA VAL A 101 -18.62 -12.41 10.13
C VAL A 101 -18.50 -11.99 8.67
N ALA A 102 -18.77 -12.90 7.76
CA ALA A 102 -18.68 -12.66 6.32
C ALA A 102 -19.93 -13.16 5.59
N SER A 103 -20.24 -12.55 4.46
CA SER A 103 -21.29 -13.04 3.58
C SER A 103 -20.94 -14.42 3.02
N SER A 104 -21.93 -15.29 2.88
CA SER A 104 -21.77 -16.58 2.20
C SER A 104 -21.56 -16.44 0.69
N ALA A 105 -21.84 -15.27 0.13
CA ALA A 105 -21.69 -14.96 -1.31
C ALA A 105 -20.37 -14.29 -1.67
N ILE A 106 -19.35 -14.37 -0.79
CA ILE A 106 -18.01 -13.85 -1.09
C ILE A 106 -17.27 -14.71 -2.10
N TYR A 107 -16.23 -14.14 -2.69
CA TYR A 107 -15.32 -14.87 -3.58
C TYR A 107 -14.77 -16.13 -2.91
N GLY A 108 -14.80 -17.27 -3.63
CA GLY A 108 -14.43 -18.58 -3.08
C GLY A 108 -13.04 -18.66 -2.46
N GLY A 109 -12.05 -17.90 -2.99
CA GLY A 109 -10.72 -17.78 -2.38
C GLY A 109 -10.77 -17.12 -1.00
N THR A 110 -11.56 -16.08 -0.84
CA THR A 110 -11.76 -15.41 0.47
C THR A 110 -12.53 -16.32 1.44
N TYR A 111 -13.51 -17.08 0.93
CA TYR A 111 -14.18 -18.09 1.76
C TYR A 111 -13.18 -19.12 2.29
N ASN A 112 -12.32 -19.67 1.43
CA ASN A 112 -11.30 -20.63 1.86
C ASN A 112 -10.28 -20.01 2.83
N LEU A 113 -9.91 -18.73 2.62
CA LEU A 113 -9.05 -18.00 3.54
C LEU A 113 -9.66 -17.97 4.94
N LEU A 114 -10.93 -17.55 5.06
CA LEU A 114 -11.61 -17.42 6.34
C LEU A 114 -11.92 -18.79 6.98
N ALA A 115 -12.56 -19.70 6.22
CA ALA A 115 -13.07 -20.96 6.77
C ALA A 115 -11.96 -21.97 7.09
N HIS A 116 -10.86 -21.97 6.33
CA HIS A 116 -9.84 -23.01 6.45
C HIS A 116 -8.49 -22.47 6.91
N THR A 117 -8.01 -21.37 6.33
CA THR A 117 -6.66 -20.86 6.64
C THR A 117 -6.66 -20.10 7.95
N MET A 118 -7.51 -19.10 8.10
CA MET A 118 -7.54 -18.28 9.34
C MET A 118 -8.10 -19.05 10.54
N GLY A 119 -9.04 -19.98 10.32
CA GLY A 119 -9.50 -20.87 11.37
C GLY A 119 -8.40 -21.76 11.98
N ARG A 120 -7.29 -22.01 11.26
CA ARG A 120 -6.10 -22.69 11.79
C ARG A 120 -5.17 -21.78 12.58
N MET A 121 -5.37 -20.50 12.46
CA MET A 121 -4.61 -19.46 13.18
C MET A 121 -5.30 -19.02 14.48
N GLY A 122 -6.49 -19.55 14.76
CA GLY A 122 -7.29 -19.27 15.96
C GLY A 122 -8.37 -18.25 15.76
#